data_29d6be445b41fdd27af2cee660a77271
#
_entry.id   29d6be445b41fdd27af2cee660a77271
#
_cell.length_a   1.000
_cell.length_b   1.000
_cell.length_c   1.000
_cell.angle_alpha   90.00
_cell.angle_beta   90.00
_cell.angle_gamma   90.00
#
_symmetry.space_group_name_H-M   'P 1'
#
loop_
_entity.id
_entity.type
_entity.pdbx_description
1 polymer ?
#
loop_
_entity_poly.entity_id
_entity_poly.type
_entity_poly.pdbx_seq_one_letter_code
_entity_poly.pdbx_strand_id
1 'polypeptide(L)'
;MVAIIKLKEHFSDEISDKTINEFKNLLSDKSYIENASLLFDTTKKIITFSRSSAVEDVIIYYKKYVDKVTCCHSLPLGEGKKFAEDLKKNMISSQLIEDGELSRFIPDSDFMLLGADAITEDLFMNKIGTLQAVLLAQHFKKPVYVISSPLKKIKKSDYSLEKLGQYFEAIDNSLITDFIY
;
A
#
# COMPACT_ATOMS: atom_id res chain seq x y z
N MET A 1 -5.45 10.81 -8.62
CA MET A 1 -4.69 11.11 -9.86
C MET A 1 -4.67 9.90 -10.80
N VAL A 2 -4.20 8.73 -10.38
CA VAL A 2 -4.16 7.53 -11.24
C VAL A 2 -5.53 7.13 -11.79
N ALA A 3 -6.59 7.18 -10.98
CA ALA A 3 -7.95 6.91 -11.45
C ALA A 3 -8.39 7.84 -12.62
N ILE A 4 -7.92 9.10 -12.62
CA ILE A 4 -8.19 10.05 -13.71
C ILE A 4 -7.41 9.69 -14.97
N ILE A 5 -6.15 9.24 -14.83
CA ILE A 5 -5.34 8.76 -15.95
C ILE A 5 -6.02 7.55 -16.58
N LYS A 6 -6.41 6.57 -15.77
CA LYS A 6 -7.12 5.37 -16.22
C LYS A 6 -8.48 5.68 -16.83
N LEU A 7 -9.19 6.66 -16.27
CA LEU A 7 -10.44 7.14 -16.87
C LEU A 7 -10.22 7.68 -18.27
N LYS A 8 -9.17 8.50 -18.48
CA LYS A 8 -8.83 9.04 -19.79
C LYS A 8 -8.43 7.95 -20.81
N GLU A 9 -7.66 6.95 -20.38
CA GLU A 9 -7.29 5.82 -21.23
C GLU A 9 -8.51 5.00 -21.64
N HIS A 10 -9.48 4.80 -20.73
CA HIS A 10 -10.68 3.99 -20.94
C HIS A 10 -11.74 4.69 -21.83
N PHE A 11 -11.77 6.02 -21.78
CA PHE A 11 -12.77 6.85 -22.48
C PHE A 11 -12.17 7.65 -23.64
N SER A 12 -11.06 7.20 -24.22
CA SER A 12 -10.41 7.92 -25.33
C SER A 12 -11.26 8.03 -26.59
N ASP A 13 -12.18 7.09 -26.84
CA ASP A 13 -12.89 7.00 -28.12
C ASP A 13 -14.41 7.12 -28.05
N GLU A 14 -15.10 6.57 -27.06
CA GLU A 14 -16.55 6.72 -26.91
C GLU A 14 -17.02 6.30 -25.50
N ILE A 15 -17.79 7.16 -24.82
CA ILE A 15 -18.38 6.83 -23.53
C ILE A 15 -19.62 5.98 -23.77
N SER A 16 -19.51 4.67 -23.58
CA SER A 16 -20.63 3.74 -23.64
C SER A 16 -20.95 3.19 -22.24
N ASP A 17 -22.19 2.71 -22.04
CA ASP A 17 -22.59 2.06 -20.79
C ASP A 17 -21.70 0.84 -20.48
N LYS A 18 -21.22 0.14 -21.50
CA LYS A 18 -20.28 -0.97 -21.37
C LYS A 18 -18.96 -0.50 -20.76
N THR A 19 -18.37 0.56 -21.31
CA THR A 19 -17.09 1.14 -20.84
C THR A 19 -17.21 1.66 -19.40
N ILE A 20 -18.35 2.28 -19.06
CA ILE A 20 -18.65 2.73 -17.69
C ILE A 20 -18.70 1.54 -16.72
N ASN A 21 -19.36 0.45 -17.09
CA ASN A 21 -19.49 -0.73 -16.24
C ASN A 21 -18.15 -1.46 -16.07
N GLU A 22 -17.36 -1.58 -17.11
CA GLU A 22 -15.99 -2.13 -17.04
C GLU A 22 -15.13 -1.33 -16.06
N PHE A 23 -15.18 0.00 -16.13
CA PHE A 23 -14.43 0.86 -15.22
C PHE A 23 -14.93 0.76 -13.78
N LYS A 24 -16.25 0.67 -13.56
CA LYS A 24 -16.82 0.41 -12.22
C LYS A 24 -16.35 -0.92 -11.64
N ASN A 25 -16.30 -1.98 -12.45
CA ASN A 25 -15.78 -3.28 -12.04
C ASN A 25 -14.31 -3.19 -11.62
N LEU A 26 -13.47 -2.49 -12.40
CA LEU A 26 -12.08 -2.25 -12.05
C LEU A 26 -11.91 -1.44 -10.75
N LEU A 27 -12.80 -0.46 -10.50
CA LEU A 27 -12.78 0.32 -9.25
C LEU A 27 -13.17 -0.51 -8.03
N SER A 28 -14.04 -1.51 -8.21
CA SER A 28 -14.51 -2.39 -7.15
C SER A 28 -13.67 -3.67 -6.98
N ASP A 29 -12.68 -3.88 -7.85
CA ASP A 29 -11.81 -5.04 -7.79
C ASP A 29 -10.96 -5.02 -6.51
N LYS A 30 -11.14 -6.05 -5.70
CA LYS A 30 -10.41 -6.32 -4.46
C LYS A 30 -9.72 -7.69 -4.49
N SER A 31 -9.37 -8.20 -5.67
CA SER A 31 -8.68 -9.49 -5.85
C SER A 31 -7.40 -9.62 -5.01
N TYR A 32 -6.75 -8.48 -4.70
CA TYR A 32 -5.62 -8.42 -3.81
C TYR A 32 -5.88 -9.02 -2.41
N ILE A 33 -7.15 -9.10 -1.97
CA ILE A 33 -7.49 -9.71 -0.67
C ILE A 33 -7.23 -11.21 -0.74
N GLU A 34 -7.78 -11.90 -1.75
CA GLU A 34 -7.59 -13.35 -1.93
C GLU A 34 -6.13 -13.68 -2.25
N ASN A 35 -5.50 -12.86 -3.08
CA ASN A 35 -4.11 -13.03 -3.49
C ASN A 35 -3.11 -12.83 -2.32
N ALA A 36 -3.49 -12.11 -1.26
CA ALA A 36 -2.70 -11.95 -0.05
C ALA A 36 -2.75 -13.19 0.87
N SER A 37 -3.51 -14.23 0.55
CA SER A 37 -3.72 -15.40 1.43
C SER A 37 -2.41 -16.07 1.89
N LEU A 38 -1.41 -16.11 1.03
CA LEU A 38 -0.09 -16.72 1.34
C LEU A 38 0.68 -15.98 2.44
N LEU A 39 0.35 -14.73 2.74
CA LEU A 39 0.97 -13.97 3.81
C LEU A 39 0.45 -14.37 5.20
N PHE A 40 -0.69 -15.07 5.27
CA PHE A 40 -1.44 -15.32 6.50
C PHE A 40 -1.59 -16.81 6.81
N ASP A 41 -0.54 -17.60 6.59
CA ASP A 41 -0.46 -19.02 6.96
C ASP A 41 -0.40 -19.24 8.47
N THR A 42 0.14 -18.26 9.21
CA THR A 42 0.24 -18.23 10.67
C THR A 42 -0.07 -16.82 11.18
N THR A 43 -0.12 -16.65 12.50
CA THR A 43 -0.30 -15.34 13.11
C THR A 43 0.90 -14.44 12.87
N LYS A 44 0.67 -13.19 12.45
CA LYS A 44 1.69 -12.24 11.97
C LYS A 44 1.72 -10.95 12.77
N LYS A 45 2.93 -10.44 12.96
CA LYS A 45 3.22 -9.07 13.39
C LYS A 45 3.56 -8.25 12.14
N ILE A 46 2.76 -7.25 11.85
CA ILE A 46 2.86 -6.45 10.62
C ILE A 46 3.35 -5.04 10.98
N ILE A 47 4.28 -4.52 10.20
CA ILE A 47 4.61 -3.09 10.24
C ILE A 47 4.16 -2.42 8.95
N THR A 48 3.64 -1.21 9.04
CA THR A 48 3.15 -0.46 7.87
C THR A 48 3.53 1.00 7.93
N PHE A 49 3.65 1.62 6.77
CA PHE A 49 3.93 3.04 6.61
C PHE A 49 2.85 3.69 5.75
N SER A 50 2.32 4.85 6.22
CA SER A 50 1.17 5.52 5.62
C SER A 50 -0.14 4.73 5.76
N ARG A 51 -1.23 5.30 5.22
CA ARG A 51 -2.56 4.67 5.22
C ARG A 51 -2.96 4.28 3.81
N SER A 52 -3.30 3.03 3.64
CA SER A 52 -3.82 2.49 2.39
C SER A 52 -5.09 1.70 2.64
N SER A 53 -6.16 2.01 1.88
CA SER A 53 -7.40 1.25 1.97
C SER A 53 -7.23 -0.21 1.57
N ALA A 54 -6.37 -0.53 0.61
CA ALA A 54 -6.10 -1.90 0.22
C ALA A 54 -5.39 -2.69 1.33
N VAL A 55 -4.43 -2.06 2.02
CA VAL A 55 -3.78 -2.65 3.20
C VAL A 55 -4.78 -2.83 4.34
N GLU A 56 -5.65 -1.84 4.58
CA GLU A 56 -6.71 -1.91 5.59
C GLU A 56 -7.67 -3.07 5.31
N ASP A 57 -8.14 -3.22 4.08
CA ASP A 57 -9.04 -4.30 3.65
C ASP A 57 -8.42 -5.69 3.93
N VAL A 58 -7.15 -5.89 3.53
CA VAL A 58 -6.42 -7.16 3.76
C VAL A 58 -6.27 -7.45 5.25
N ILE A 59 -5.81 -6.48 6.04
CA ILE A 59 -5.62 -6.67 7.49
C ILE A 59 -6.95 -6.99 8.17
N ILE A 60 -8.05 -6.32 7.81
CA ILE A 60 -9.38 -6.58 8.38
C ILE A 60 -9.88 -7.98 7.99
N TYR A 61 -9.70 -8.37 6.73
CA TYR A 61 -10.15 -9.69 6.25
C TYR A 61 -9.41 -10.83 6.96
N TYR A 62 -8.08 -10.70 7.12
CA TYR A 62 -7.23 -11.70 7.76
C TYR A 62 -7.01 -11.46 9.27
N LYS A 63 -7.86 -10.67 9.95
CA LYS A 63 -7.67 -10.27 11.34
C LYS A 63 -7.45 -11.41 12.34
N LYS A 64 -7.92 -12.62 12.04
CA LYS A 64 -7.69 -13.82 12.88
C LYS A 64 -6.21 -14.25 12.88
N TYR A 65 -5.48 -13.85 11.87
CA TYR A 65 -4.06 -14.16 11.67
C TYR A 65 -3.16 -12.93 11.92
N VAL A 66 -3.71 -11.88 12.54
CA VAL A 66 -2.95 -10.68 12.89
C VAL A 66 -2.79 -10.60 14.39
N ASP A 67 -1.54 -10.74 14.88
CA ASP A 67 -1.19 -10.53 16.27
C ASP A 67 -1.18 -9.04 16.59
N LYS A 68 -0.45 -8.27 15.78
CA LYS A 68 -0.27 -6.84 16.00
C LYS A 68 0.09 -6.11 14.72
N VAL A 69 -0.43 -4.89 14.56
CA VAL A 69 -0.03 -3.96 13.51
C VAL A 69 0.68 -2.77 14.11
N THR A 70 1.92 -2.55 13.70
CA THR A 70 2.69 -1.35 14.03
C THR A 70 2.52 -0.33 12.90
N CYS A 71 1.86 0.78 13.18
CA CYS A 71 1.60 1.86 12.24
C CYS A 71 2.56 3.01 12.50
N CYS A 72 3.32 3.45 11.49
CA CYS A 72 4.11 4.67 11.56
C CYS A 72 3.20 5.89 11.49
N HIS A 73 3.60 6.98 12.16
CA HIS A 73 2.84 8.23 12.13
C HIS A 73 2.70 8.78 10.70
N SER A 74 3.74 8.61 9.87
CA SER A 74 3.78 8.98 8.45
C SER A 74 3.64 10.49 8.24
N LEU A 75 4.53 11.22 8.89
CA LEU A 75 4.61 12.68 8.74
C LEU A 75 5.00 13.06 7.28
N PRO A 76 4.63 14.25 6.81
CA PRO A 76 4.01 15.36 7.55
C PRO A 76 2.49 15.29 7.68
N LEU A 77 1.77 14.41 7.00
CA LEU A 77 0.29 14.38 7.04
C LEU A 77 -0.27 13.61 8.25
N GLY A 78 0.48 12.67 8.81
CA GLY A 78 0.12 11.96 10.04
C GLY A 78 -1.04 10.95 9.89
N GLU A 79 -1.29 10.47 8.67
CA GLU A 79 -2.40 9.57 8.37
C GLU A 79 -2.32 8.20 9.06
N GLY A 80 -1.13 7.79 9.50
CA GLY A 80 -0.94 6.56 10.26
C GLY A 80 -1.66 6.54 11.61
N LYS A 81 -1.86 7.70 12.24
CA LYS A 81 -2.66 7.80 13.46
C LYS A 81 -4.10 7.35 13.24
N LYS A 82 -4.73 7.91 12.19
CA LYS A 82 -6.09 7.51 11.81
C LYS A 82 -6.16 6.04 11.46
N PHE A 83 -5.14 5.52 10.77
CA PHE A 83 -5.09 4.10 10.41
C PHE A 83 -5.05 3.21 11.65
N ALA A 84 -4.18 3.48 12.62
CA ALA A 84 -4.12 2.75 13.88
C ALA A 84 -5.45 2.80 14.65
N GLU A 85 -6.14 3.94 14.67
CA GLU A 85 -7.46 4.09 15.28
C GLU A 85 -8.53 3.26 14.57
N ASP A 86 -8.56 3.25 13.23
CA ASP A 86 -9.51 2.48 12.44
C ASP A 86 -9.30 0.96 12.60
N LEU A 87 -8.05 0.49 12.70
CA LEU A 87 -7.74 -0.90 13.04
C LEU A 87 -8.26 -1.28 14.44
N LYS A 88 -8.08 -0.43 15.44
CA LYS A 88 -8.61 -0.68 16.80
C LYS A 88 -10.13 -0.79 16.81
N LYS A 89 -10.85 0.04 16.05
CA LYS A 89 -12.31 -0.05 15.88
C LYS A 89 -12.74 -1.40 15.32
N ASN A 90 -11.89 -2.02 14.48
CA ASN A 90 -12.10 -3.36 13.92
C ASN A 90 -11.60 -4.49 14.82
N MET A 91 -11.27 -4.18 16.10
CA MET A 91 -10.78 -5.14 17.10
C MET A 91 -9.42 -5.75 16.72
N ILE A 92 -8.58 -5.02 16.01
CA ILE A 92 -7.22 -5.42 15.64
C ILE A 92 -6.25 -4.70 16.57
N SER A 93 -5.36 -5.46 17.21
CA SER A 93 -4.29 -4.91 18.03
C SER A 93 -3.38 -4.02 17.18
N SER A 94 -3.32 -2.74 17.48
CA SER A 94 -2.47 -1.79 16.75
C SER A 94 -1.77 -0.83 17.71
N GLN A 95 -0.55 -0.45 17.33
CA GLN A 95 0.22 0.60 18.01
C GLN A 95 0.66 1.65 16.98
N LEU A 96 0.75 2.88 17.44
CA LEU A 96 1.31 3.98 16.68
C LEU A 96 2.74 4.21 17.16
N ILE A 97 3.66 4.43 16.22
CA ILE A 97 5.06 4.78 16.48
C ILE A 97 5.44 6.04 15.69
N GLU A 98 6.45 6.75 16.16
CA GLU A 98 7.07 7.82 15.38
C GLU A 98 7.90 7.25 14.22
N ASP A 99 8.00 7.98 13.11
CA ASP A 99 8.71 7.52 11.91
C ASP A 99 10.20 7.23 12.19
N GLY A 100 10.81 7.96 13.13
CA GLY A 100 12.18 7.72 13.58
C GLY A 100 12.40 6.43 14.40
N GLU A 101 11.32 5.79 14.85
CA GLU A 101 11.41 4.54 15.65
C GLU A 101 11.39 3.27 14.80
N LEU A 102 11.29 3.36 13.47
CA LEU A 102 11.21 2.22 12.55
C LEU A 102 12.28 1.16 12.83
N SER A 103 13.53 1.58 13.03
CA SER A 103 14.65 0.66 13.29
C SER A 103 14.49 -0.18 14.56
N ARG A 104 13.69 0.29 15.52
CA ARG A 104 13.39 -0.42 16.76
C ARG A 104 12.30 -1.49 16.57
N PHE A 105 11.32 -1.23 15.69
CA PHE A 105 10.13 -2.08 15.57
C PHE A 105 10.17 -3.04 14.37
N ILE A 106 10.89 -2.71 13.31
CA ILE A 106 11.04 -3.61 12.13
C ILE A 106 11.60 -4.98 12.51
N PRO A 107 12.64 -5.12 13.37
CA PRO A 107 13.19 -6.43 13.73
C PRO A 107 12.17 -7.41 14.31
N ASP A 108 11.17 -6.91 15.03
CA ASP A 108 10.13 -7.71 15.69
C ASP A 108 8.92 -7.99 14.80
N SER A 109 8.87 -7.42 13.58
CA SER A 109 7.81 -7.71 12.61
C SER A 109 8.13 -8.93 11.76
N ASP A 110 7.11 -9.62 11.25
CA ASP A 110 7.27 -10.69 10.28
C ASP A 110 7.52 -10.14 8.88
N PHE A 111 6.79 -9.09 8.52
CA PHE A 111 6.94 -8.38 7.25
C PHE A 111 6.43 -6.93 7.33
N MET A 112 6.83 -6.14 6.34
CA MET A 112 6.27 -4.82 6.09
C MET A 112 5.19 -4.92 5.01
N LEU A 113 4.03 -4.29 5.25
CA LEU A 113 2.91 -4.25 4.33
C LEU A 113 2.60 -2.81 3.95
N LEU A 114 2.71 -2.50 2.66
CA LEU A 114 2.56 -1.15 2.13
C LEU A 114 1.44 -1.07 1.10
N GLY A 115 0.89 0.11 0.90
CA GLY A 115 0.09 0.45 -0.26
C GLY A 115 0.92 1.09 -1.36
N ALA A 116 0.28 1.42 -2.48
CA ALA A 116 0.86 2.23 -3.54
C ALA A 116 -0.14 3.25 -4.07
N ASP A 117 0.37 4.41 -4.51
CA ASP A 117 -0.41 5.42 -5.22
C ASP A 117 -0.35 5.26 -6.74
N ALA A 118 0.77 4.79 -7.25
CA ALA A 118 0.95 4.38 -8.64
C ALA A 118 2.09 3.36 -8.73
N ILE A 119 2.07 2.51 -9.77
CA ILE A 119 3.09 1.49 -10.02
C ILE A 119 3.41 1.49 -11.52
N THR A 120 4.68 1.59 -11.85
CA THR A 120 5.23 1.41 -13.20
C THR A 120 6.03 0.09 -13.26
N GLU A 121 6.68 -0.19 -14.39
CA GLU A 121 7.55 -1.37 -14.54
C GLU A 121 8.73 -1.36 -13.55
N ASP A 122 9.32 -0.19 -13.28
CA ASP A 122 10.56 -0.09 -12.49
C ASP A 122 10.34 0.52 -11.10
N LEU A 123 9.30 1.32 -10.93
CA LEU A 123 9.09 2.16 -9.74
C LEU A 123 7.66 2.03 -9.21
N PHE A 124 7.50 2.09 -7.91
CA PHE A 124 6.20 2.42 -7.33
C PHE A 124 6.26 3.74 -6.55
N MET A 125 5.13 4.42 -6.47
CA MET A 125 4.99 5.69 -5.78
C MET A 125 4.18 5.50 -4.53
N ASN A 126 4.69 6.04 -3.45
CA ASN A 126 3.99 6.07 -2.18
C ASN A 126 4.38 7.31 -1.40
N LYS A 127 3.84 7.46 -0.22
CA LYS A 127 4.11 8.54 0.72
C LYS A 127 5.61 8.74 0.96
N ILE A 128 6.06 10.01 1.05
CA ILE A 128 7.43 10.33 1.46
C ILE A 128 7.77 9.70 2.81
N GLY A 129 8.98 9.13 2.94
CA GLY A 129 9.43 8.31 4.07
C GLY A 129 9.29 6.79 3.84
N THR A 130 8.57 6.38 2.79
CA THR A 130 8.44 4.95 2.42
C THR A 130 9.78 4.35 2.02
N LEU A 131 10.61 5.06 1.24
CA LEU A 131 11.95 4.60 0.86
C LEU A 131 12.80 4.31 2.10
N GLN A 132 12.80 5.20 3.08
CA GLN A 132 13.49 5.00 4.35
C GLN A 132 13.02 3.73 5.06
N ALA A 133 11.70 3.52 5.13
CA ALA A 133 11.11 2.34 5.76
C ALA A 133 11.51 1.05 5.04
N VAL A 134 11.46 1.05 3.70
CA VAL A 134 11.84 -0.09 2.86
C VAL A 134 13.33 -0.42 3.01
N LEU A 135 14.23 0.57 2.97
CA LEU A 135 15.67 0.36 3.16
C LEU A 135 16.00 -0.21 4.54
N LEU A 136 15.30 0.23 5.57
CA LEU A 136 15.44 -0.36 6.91
C LEU A 136 14.91 -1.80 6.95
N ALA A 137 13.79 -2.11 6.32
CA ALA A 137 13.29 -3.47 6.22
C ALA A 137 14.29 -4.39 5.52
N GLN A 138 14.90 -3.94 4.42
CA GLN A 138 15.96 -4.65 3.72
C GLN A 138 17.19 -4.90 4.62
N HIS A 139 17.61 -3.87 5.37
CA HIS A 139 18.74 -4.00 6.32
C HIS A 139 18.46 -5.10 7.36
N PHE A 140 17.26 -5.18 7.88
CA PHE A 140 16.84 -6.21 8.84
C PHE A 140 16.36 -7.51 8.18
N LYS A 141 16.50 -7.65 6.87
CA LYS A 141 16.08 -8.83 6.07
C LYS A 141 14.61 -9.18 6.27
N LYS A 142 13.75 -8.17 6.41
CA LYS A 142 12.31 -8.35 6.51
C LYS A 142 11.66 -8.21 5.14
N PRO A 143 10.77 -9.14 4.75
CA PRO A 143 10.05 -9.03 3.49
C PRO A 143 9.20 -7.76 3.45
N VAL A 144 9.11 -7.15 2.27
CA VAL A 144 8.25 -6.00 2.01
C VAL A 144 7.26 -6.37 0.91
N TYR A 145 5.99 -6.29 1.21
CA TYR A 145 4.89 -6.54 0.27
C TYR A 145 4.12 -5.27 0.00
N VAL A 146 3.72 -5.07 -1.25
CA VAL A 146 2.90 -3.95 -1.67
C VAL A 146 1.54 -4.46 -2.12
N ILE A 147 0.48 -4.06 -1.41
CA ILE A 147 -0.91 -4.36 -1.76
C ILE A 147 -1.47 -3.24 -2.62
N SER A 148 -2.00 -3.58 -3.78
CA SER A 148 -2.53 -2.59 -4.69
C SER A 148 -3.63 -3.13 -5.60
N SER A 149 -4.62 -2.31 -5.90
CA SER A 149 -5.53 -2.60 -7.02
C SER A 149 -4.78 -2.54 -8.36
N PRO A 150 -5.14 -3.40 -9.32
CA PRO A 150 -4.59 -3.34 -10.69
C PRO A 150 -4.70 -1.96 -11.35
N LEU A 151 -5.68 -1.15 -10.94
CA LEU A 151 -5.84 0.24 -11.40
C LEU A 151 -4.65 1.16 -11.12
N LYS A 152 -3.80 0.80 -10.15
CA LYS A 152 -2.62 1.60 -9.81
C LYS A 152 -1.46 1.39 -10.78
N LYS A 153 -1.53 0.37 -11.64
CA LYS A 153 -0.53 0.16 -12.72
C LYS A 153 -0.69 1.22 -13.80
N ILE A 154 0.37 1.96 -14.08
CA ILE A 154 0.42 2.99 -15.11
C ILE A 154 1.65 2.78 -16.01
N LYS A 155 1.59 3.30 -17.23
CA LYS A 155 2.76 3.31 -18.10
C LYS A 155 3.80 4.30 -17.59
N LYS A 156 5.07 4.01 -17.81
CA LYS A 156 6.17 4.90 -17.44
C LYS A 156 6.06 6.29 -18.12
N SER A 157 5.51 6.34 -19.34
CA SER A 157 5.23 7.60 -20.05
C SER A 157 4.23 8.51 -19.35
N ASP A 158 3.33 7.93 -18.56
CA ASP A 158 2.26 8.67 -17.87
C ASP A 158 2.70 9.13 -16.48
N TYR A 159 3.90 8.71 -16.08
CA TYR A 159 4.52 9.04 -14.82
C TYR A 159 5.25 10.39 -14.90
N SER A 160 5.05 11.23 -13.90
CA SER A 160 5.83 12.44 -13.64
C SER A 160 5.88 12.68 -12.13
N LEU A 161 7.08 12.75 -11.57
CA LEU A 161 7.29 13.11 -10.15
C LEU A 161 6.65 14.45 -9.80
N GLU A 162 6.70 15.43 -10.72
CA GLU A 162 6.10 16.75 -10.52
C GLU A 162 4.58 16.67 -10.31
N LYS A 163 3.91 15.68 -10.92
CA LYS A 163 2.47 15.48 -10.77
C LYS A 163 2.09 14.81 -9.45
N LEU A 164 3.02 14.14 -8.76
CA LEU A 164 2.77 13.47 -7.48
C LEU A 164 2.74 14.44 -6.31
N GLY A 165 3.40 15.60 -6.43
CA GLY A 165 3.51 16.60 -5.37
C GLY A 165 4.55 16.21 -4.30
N GLN A 166 4.79 17.14 -3.38
CA GLN A 166 5.87 17.09 -2.39
C GLN A 166 5.73 15.99 -1.31
N TYR A 167 4.59 15.31 -1.26
CA TYR A 167 4.31 14.30 -0.22
C TYR A 167 4.51 12.86 -0.69
N PHE A 168 4.97 12.67 -1.92
CA PHE A 168 5.17 11.36 -2.51
C PHE A 168 6.58 11.21 -3.04
N GLU A 169 7.05 9.99 -3.08
CA GLU A 169 8.35 9.63 -3.63
C GLU A 169 8.25 8.37 -4.47
N ALA A 170 9.24 8.16 -5.33
CA ALA A 170 9.38 6.97 -6.15
C ALA A 170 10.37 6.01 -5.49
N ILE A 171 10.01 4.75 -5.42
CA ILE A 171 10.78 3.67 -4.84
C ILE A 171 11.04 2.62 -5.92
N ASP A 172 12.27 2.12 -5.99
CA ASP A 172 12.65 1.06 -6.92
C ASP A 172 11.92 -0.25 -6.58
N ASN A 173 11.26 -0.85 -7.59
CA ASN A 173 10.53 -2.11 -7.42
C ASN A 173 11.45 -3.27 -7.01
N SER A 174 12.74 -3.22 -7.31
CA SER A 174 13.72 -4.23 -6.89
C SER A 174 13.91 -4.33 -5.38
N LEU A 175 13.50 -3.32 -4.62
CA LEU A 175 13.52 -3.31 -3.15
C LEU A 175 12.32 -4.04 -2.54
N ILE A 176 11.33 -4.45 -3.35
CA ILE A 176 10.08 -5.04 -2.90
C ILE A 176 10.12 -6.56 -3.12
N THR A 177 9.66 -7.30 -2.11
CA THR A 177 9.62 -8.77 -2.18
C THR A 177 8.57 -9.21 -3.19
N ASP A 178 7.36 -8.64 -3.15
CA ASP A 178 6.30 -8.92 -4.11
C ASP A 178 5.21 -7.84 -4.12
N PHE A 179 4.52 -7.72 -5.26
CA PHE A 179 3.36 -6.89 -5.46
C PHE A 179 2.11 -7.75 -5.58
N ILE A 180 1.13 -7.53 -4.71
CA ILE A 180 -0.10 -8.32 -4.61
C ILE A 180 -1.27 -7.46 -5.13
N TYR A 181 -1.90 -7.95 -6.21
CA TYR A 181 -2.97 -7.27 -6.91
C TYR A 181 -4.32 -7.97 -6.78
#